data_9c53fa142ecf1135b53b201a15241b11
#
_entry.id   9c53fa142ecf1135b53b201a15241b11
#
_cell.length_a   1.000
_cell.length_b   1.000
_cell.length_c   1.000
_cell.angle_alpha   90.00
_cell.angle_beta   90.00
_cell.angle_gamma   90.00
#
_symmetry.space_group_name_H-M   'P 1'
#
loop_
_entity.id
_entity.type
_entity.pdbx_description
1 polymer ?
#
loop_
_entity_poly.entity_id
_entity_poly.type
_entity_poly.pdbx_seq_one_letter_code
_entity_poly.pdbx_strand_id
1 'polypeptide(L)'
;MNQSAVVYSSLRDAEAGRELGDLVRERFGTAPPDAVIVFASPDNDLPALLKEFDATCRPGSMAGCSSAGEFTSGIAGTGLTCAIAFRSSEMRFALAVGRGVRSDPVGAAEQFVAAFQGEDAPEFEHRSALVLTDALAGFADRLVDELTVQTGGTYKFFGGGAGDNARFVRTNVFAGTDVLEDAVVVLEILSKKPIGLGVEHGWMPASAPMRVTEAEGMRVSSIDGAPAIEAYELHAAATGQNFEPADPLPFFLHNVLGIDTPGGFKLRVPLSVEADGSLLFAAEVPEGATMRMMRTSSDSAVAATASATQTALSQLGDHKPQVALFFDCVATRLRMGEGFNLELDALREELGGAGFAGCNTHGQIARGDRQFTGFHNCTAVVCVFPE
;
A
#
# COMPACT_ATOMS: atom_id res chain seq x y z
N MET A 1 23.24 8.80 13.89
CA MET A 1 22.74 9.81 12.92
C MET A 1 22.00 9.04 11.85
N ASN A 2 20.78 9.43 11.56
CA ASN A 2 19.99 8.82 10.50
C ASN A 2 20.33 9.46 9.15
N GLN A 3 20.47 8.66 8.12
CA GLN A 3 20.66 9.09 6.75
C GLN A 3 19.68 8.33 5.86
N SER A 4 19.15 9.00 4.84
CA SER A 4 18.32 8.39 3.81
C SER A 4 18.71 8.90 2.42
N ALA A 5 18.41 8.08 1.41
CA ALA A 5 18.52 8.45 0.01
C ALA A 5 17.24 8.03 -0.71
N VAL A 6 16.61 8.98 -1.38
CA VAL A 6 15.51 8.72 -2.33
C VAL A 6 16.11 8.71 -3.71
N VAL A 7 16.00 7.61 -4.43
CA VAL A 7 16.56 7.42 -5.76
C VAL A 7 15.51 6.86 -6.72
N TYR A 8 15.67 7.14 -8.01
CA TYR A 8 14.83 6.57 -9.06
C TYR A 8 15.63 6.36 -10.35
N SER A 9 15.11 5.48 -11.20
CA SER A 9 15.62 5.23 -12.54
C SER A 9 14.48 5.15 -13.55
N SER A 10 14.71 5.69 -14.73
CA SER A 10 13.87 5.49 -15.91
C SER A 10 14.46 4.46 -16.88
N LEU A 11 15.63 3.94 -16.56
CA LEU A 11 16.23 2.81 -17.26
C LEU A 11 15.46 1.52 -16.93
N ARG A 12 15.85 0.41 -17.52
CA ARG A 12 15.20 -0.88 -17.33
C ARG A 12 16.18 -1.96 -16.87
N ASP A 13 15.62 -2.97 -16.25
CA ASP A 13 16.29 -4.22 -15.97
C ASP A 13 17.58 -4.02 -15.17
N ALA A 14 18.65 -4.69 -15.52
CA ALA A 14 19.97 -4.61 -14.87
C ALA A 14 20.56 -3.18 -14.87
N GLU A 15 20.29 -2.39 -15.93
CA GLU A 15 20.79 -1.01 -16.01
C GLU A 15 20.13 -0.11 -14.97
N ALA A 16 18.82 -0.27 -14.75
CA ALA A 16 18.12 0.42 -13.67
C ALA A 16 18.68 0.06 -12.30
N GLY A 17 18.91 -1.24 -12.06
CA GLY A 17 19.49 -1.72 -10.80
C GLY A 17 20.86 -1.13 -10.52
N ARG A 18 21.72 -1.05 -11.54
CA ARG A 18 23.06 -0.46 -11.43
C ARG A 18 22.99 1.03 -11.14
N GLU A 19 22.18 1.79 -11.90
CA GLU A 19 22.01 3.24 -11.71
C GLU A 19 21.53 3.56 -10.29
N LEU A 20 20.49 2.86 -9.80
CA LEU A 20 19.99 3.03 -8.43
C LEU A 20 21.06 2.75 -7.39
N GLY A 21 21.84 1.68 -7.57
CA GLY A 21 22.94 1.33 -6.67
C GLY A 21 24.03 2.39 -6.63
N ASP A 22 24.39 2.96 -7.79
CA ASP A 22 25.38 4.01 -7.88
C ASP A 22 24.88 5.31 -7.20
N LEU A 23 23.62 5.71 -7.40
CA LEU A 23 23.00 6.85 -6.72
C LEU A 23 22.99 6.68 -5.19
N VAL A 24 22.69 5.48 -4.69
CA VAL A 24 22.78 5.17 -3.26
C VAL A 24 24.22 5.30 -2.76
N ARG A 25 25.20 4.79 -3.50
CA ARG A 25 26.62 4.92 -3.17
C ARG A 25 27.12 6.36 -3.18
N GLU A 26 26.66 7.18 -4.11
CA GLU A 26 26.96 8.60 -4.13
C GLU A 26 26.52 9.29 -2.84
N ARG A 27 25.37 8.87 -2.28
CA ARG A 27 24.82 9.42 -1.04
C ARG A 27 25.52 8.94 0.22
N PHE A 28 25.86 7.65 0.30
CA PHE A 28 26.39 7.03 1.52
C PHE A 28 27.90 6.76 1.48
N GLY A 29 28.55 7.01 0.33
CA GLY A 29 29.97 6.70 0.12
C GLY A 29 30.22 5.19 0.07
N THR A 30 31.28 4.74 0.72
CA THR A 30 31.66 3.32 0.73
C THR A 30 30.87 2.46 1.71
N ALA A 31 30.09 3.08 2.60
CA ALA A 31 29.36 2.35 3.60
C ALA A 31 28.01 1.88 2.99
N PRO A 32 27.68 0.58 3.14
CA PRO A 32 26.42 0.07 2.63
C PRO A 32 25.22 0.64 3.39
N PRO A 33 24.04 0.73 2.76
CA PRO A 33 22.80 1.01 3.49
C PRO A 33 22.42 -0.18 4.38
N ASP A 34 21.78 0.11 5.52
CA ASP A 34 21.26 -0.92 6.42
C ASP A 34 20.01 -1.57 5.79
N ALA A 35 19.19 -0.78 5.11
CA ALA A 35 18.01 -1.28 4.38
C ALA A 35 17.75 -0.49 3.10
N VAL A 36 17.15 -1.17 2.12
CA VAL A 36 16.58 -0.60 0.90
C VAL A 36 15.13 -1.07 0.73
N ILE A 37 14.25 -0.14 0.41
CA ILE A 37 12.87 -0.43 0.00
C ILE A 37 12.74 -0.01 -1.46
N VAL A 38 12.37 -0.95 -2.35
CA VAL A 38 12.32 -0.73 -3.80
C VAL A 38 10.94 -1.02 -4.37
N PHE A 39 10.45 -0.12 -5.22
CA PHE A 39 9.22 -0.26 -6.00
C PHE A 39 9.58 -0.24 -7.48
N ALA A 40 9.19 -1.26 -8.22
CA ALA A 40 9.58 -1.43 -9.60
C ALA A 40 8.38 -1.74 -10.49
N SER A 41 8.34 -1.13 -11.67
CA SER A 41 7.39 -1.52 -12.69
C SER A 41 7.50 -3.01 -13.03
N PRO A 42 6.38 -3.73 -13.17
CA PRO A 42 6.37 -5.14 -13.58
C PRO A 42 6.90 -5.38 -14.99
N ASP A 43 7.15 -4.32 -15.76
CA ASP A 43 7.68 -4.39 -17.12
C ASP A 43 9.21 -4.59 -17.14
N ASN A 44 9.87 -4.62 -15.99
CA ASN A 44 11.30 -4.92 -15.85
C ASN A 44 11.56 -6.43 -15.77
N ASP A 45 12.75 -6.86 -16.17
CA ASP A 45 13.35 -8.10 -15.69
C ASP A 45 13.73 -7.91 -14.22
N LEU A 46 12.74 -8.17 -13.34
CA LEU A 46 12.88 -7.93 -11.90
C LEU A 46 14.07 -8.66 -11.27
N PRO A 47 14.33 -9.96 -11.59
CA PRO A 47 15.53 -10.64 -11.10
C PRO A 47 16.83 -9.95 -11.51
N ALA A 48 16.96 -9.50 -12.76
CA ALA A 48 18.16 -8.83 -13.24
C ALA A 48 18.33 -7.46 -12.56
N LEU A 49 17.25 -6.69 -12.40
CA LEU A 49 17.24 -5.41 -11.71
C LEU A 49 17.71 -5.54 -10.25
N LEU A 50 17.08 -6.43 -9.49
CA LEU A 50 17.37 -6.60 -8.06
C LEU A 50 18.77 -7.10 -7.82
N LYS A 51 19.25 -8.02 -8.66
CA LYS A 51 20.61 -8.56 -8.58
C LYS A 51 21.67 -7.48 -8.79
N GLU A 52 21.51 -6.63 -9.80
CA GLU A 52 22.44 -5.53 -10.05
C GLU A 52 22.37 -4.44 -8.98
N PHE A 53 21.17 -4.14 -8.47
CA PHE A 53 21.00 -3.21 -7.38
C PHE A 53 21.71 -3.69 -6.12
N ASP A 54 21.50 -4.95 -5.72
CA ASP A 54 22.15 -5.58 -4.59
C ASP A 54 23.68 -5.60 -4.76
N ALA A 55 24.17 -6.07 -5.90
CA ALA A 55 25.60 -6.15 -6.18
C ALA A 55 26.30 -4.79 -6.11
N THR A 56 25.60 -3.72 -6.48
CA THR A 56 26.16 -2.36 -6.55
C THR A 56 26.20 -1.69 -5.17
N CYS A 57 25.12 -1.68 -4.40
CA CYS A 57 25.10 -0.97 -3.10
C CYS A 57 25.18 -1.88 -1.86
N ARG A 58 24.98 -3.20 -2.01
CA ARG A 58 25.13 -4.22 -0.97
C ARG A 58 24.36 -3.90 0.32
N PRO A 59 23.05 -3.75 0.28
CA PRO A 59 22.24 -3.41 1.45
C PRO A 59 22.25 -4.55 2.47
N GLY A 60 22.11 -4.20 3.76
CA GLY A 60 21.90 -5.19 4.82
C GLY A 60 20.58 -5.94 4.67
N SER A 61 19.54 -5.25 4.23
CA SER A 61 18.23 -5.81 3.88
C SER A 61 17.66 -5.09 2.66
N MET A 62 16.99 -5.83 1.77
CA MET A 62 16.27 -5.25 0.64
C MET A 62 14.87 -5.85 0.57
N ALA A 63 13.85 -5.01 0.68
CA ALA A 63 12.43 -5.36 0.56
C ALA A 63 11.80 -4.55 -0.57
N GLY A 64 10.78 -5.08 -1.21
CA GLY A 64 10.08 -4.32 -2.25
C GLY A 64 8.93 -5.07 -2.89
N CYS A 65 8.33 -4.45 -3.91
CA CYS A 65 7.29 -5.09 -4.69
C CYS A 65 7.21 -4.51 -6.12
N SER A 66 6.56 -5.25 -7.00
CA SER A 66 6.05 -4.71 -8.25
C SER A 66 4.90 -3.73 -7.98
N SER A 67 4.66 -2.79 -8.87
CA SER A 67 3.79 -1.64 -8.65
C SER A 67 2.87 -1.35 -9.83
N ALA A 68 1.94 -0.45 -9.62
CA ALA A 68 1.03 0.03 -10.66
C ALA A 68 1.22 1.53 -10.94
N GLY A 69 2.42 2.01 -10.76
CA GLY A 69 2.91 3.38 -10.90
C GLY A 69 3.89 3.69 -9.79
N GLU A 70 4.99 4.34 -10.11
CA GLU A 70 6.10 4.65 -9.22
C GLU A 70 6.27 6.17 -9.13
N PHE A 71 6.63 6.65 -7.94
CA PHE A 71 6.84 8.07 -7.73
C PHE A 71 7.85 8.37 -6.62
N THR A 72 8.48 9.52 -6.75
CA THR A 72 9.33 10.14 -5.73
C THR A 72 9.00 11.63 -5.63
N SER A 73 9.67 12.34 -4.74
CA SER A 73 9.60 13.80 -4.69
C SER A 73 10.04 14.49 -6.01
N GLY A 74 10.68 13.79 -6.94
CA GLY A 74 11.20 14.35 -8.19
C GLY A 74 10.53 13.88 -9.47
N ILE A 75 9.84 12.74 -9.45
CA ILE A 75 9.25 12.13 -10.64
C ILE A 75 8.02 11.29 -10.26
N ALA A 76 7.08 11.16 -11.20
CA ALA A 76 5.97 10.21 -11.11
C ALA A 76 5.64 9.65 -12.49
N GLY A 77 5.24 8.38 -12.56
CA GLY A 77 4.86 7.73 -13.82
C GLY A 77 4.66 6.24 -13.68
N THR A 78 4.69 5.58 -14.82
CA THR A 78 4.70 4.12 -14.96
C THR A 78 5.96 3.70 -15.70
N GLY A 79 6.45 2.50 -15.44
CA GLY A 79 7.67 1.99 -16.10
C GLY A 79 8.97 2.47 -15.44
N LEU A 80 8.87 3.05 -14.24
CA LEU A 80 10.01 3.51 -13.47
C LEU A 80 10.45 2.44 -12.46
N THR A 81 11.56 2.72 -11.79
CA THR A 81 11.94 2.07 -10.54
C THR A 81 12.33 3.16 -9.55
N CYS A 82 11.82 3.11 -8.33
CA CYS A 82 12.21 4.02 -7.28
C CYS A 82 12.55 3.27 -5.99
N ALA A 83 13.41 3.86 -5.16
CA ALA A 83 13.78 3.27 -3.89
C ALA A 83 14.08 4.32 -2.82
N ILE A 84 13.93 3.88 -1.57
CA ILE A 84 14.49 4.57 -0.41
C ILE A 84 15.56 3.67 0.22
N ALA A 85 16.73 4.21 0.42
CA ALA A 85 17.79 3.56 1.17
C ALA A 85 17.95 4.24 2.54
N PHE A 86 18.19 3.44 3.57
CA PHE A 86 18.38 3.89 4.96
C PHE A 86 19.76 3.49 5.46
N ARG A 87 20.35 4.37 6.24
CA ARG A 87 21.52 4.10 7.07
C ARG A 87 21.34 4.78 8.42
N SER A 88 21.28 4.00 9.49
CA SER A 88 20.88 4.51 10.80
C SER A 88 21.58 3.79 11.95
N SER A 89 22.01 4.56 12.94
CA SER A 89 22.43 4.03 14.24
C SER A 89 21.28 3.96 15.26
N GLU A 90 20.09 4.42 14.88
CA GLU A 90 18.91 4.52 15.75
C GLU A 90 17.75 3.66 15.28
N MET A 91 17.92 2.98 14.14
CA MET A 91 16.97 2.01 13.61
C MET A 91 17.67 0.68 13.35
N ARG A 92 16.92 -0.41 13.51
CA ARG A 92 17.32 -1.77 13.13
C ARG A 92 16.28 -2.30 12.15
N PHE A 93 16.75 -3.00 11.14
CA PHE A 93 15.91 -3.57 10.09
C PHE A 93 16.10 -5.08 10.06
N ALA A 94 14.99 -5.83 9.97
CA ALA A 94 15.02 -7.27 9.79
C ALA A 94 14.01 -7.67 8.71
N LEU A 95 14.50 -8.43 7.73
CA LEU A 95 13.70 -8.91 6.61
C LEU A 95 13.11 -10.28 6.95
N ALA A 96 11.82 -10.44 6.73
CA ALA A 96 11.11 -11.70 6.92
C ALA A 96 10.17 -11.98 5.75
N VAL A 97 9.84 -13.25 5.53
CA VAL A 97 9.00 -13.72 4.42
C VAL A 97 8.01 -14.73 4.94
N GLY A 98 6.74 -14.57 4.56
CA GLY A 98 5.70 -15.60 4.68
C GLY A 98 5.32 -16.11 3.29
N ARG A 99 5.12 -17.40 3.14
CA ARG A 99 4.78 -18.05 1.85
C ARG A 99 3.47 -18.80 1.97
N GLY A 100 2.79 -18.98 0.83
CA GLY A 100 1.53 -19.71 0.75
C GLY A 100 0.34 -18.93 1.29
N VAL A 101 0.33 -17.59 1.12
CA VAL A 101 -0.73 -16.69 1.59
C VAL A 101 -2.11 -17.12 1.10
N ARG A 102 -2.19 -17.59 -0.15
CA ARG A 102 -3.45 -18.03 -0.79
C ARG A 102 -4.09 -19.23 -0.09
N SER A 103 -3.28 -20.15 0.39
CA SER A 103 -3.76 -21.39 1.02
C SER A 103 -3.82 -21.31 2.55
N ASP A 104 -2.87 -20.56 3.14
CA ASP A 104 -2.74 -20.46 4.60
C ASP A 104 -2.19 -19.10 5.02
N PRO A 105 -3.03 -18.04 5.03
CA PRO A 105 -2.58 -16.71 5.45
C PRO A 105 -2.16 -16.65 6.93
N VAL A 106 -2.69 -17.55 7.79
CA VAL A 106 -2.30 -17.64 9.20
C VAL A 106 -0.89 -18.18 9.33
N GLY A 107 -0.60 -19.32 8.70
CA GLY A 107 0.74 -19.90 8.69
C GLY A 107 1.76 -19.00 8.00
N ALA A 108 1.37 -18.25 6.96
CA ALA A 108 2.24 -17.24 6.37
C ALA A 108 2.59 -16.13 7.38
N ALA A 109 1.62 -15.67 8.19
CA ALA A 109 1.86 -14.70 9.26
C ALA A 109 2.79 -15.26 10.35
N GLU A 110 2.58 -16.49 10.79
CA GLU A 110 3.44 -17.16 11.77
C GLU A 110 4.90 -17.24 11.31
N GLN A 111 5.13 -17.55 10.02
CA GLN A 111 6.49 -17.69 9.47
C GLN A 111 7.31 -16.40 9.64
N PHE A 112 6.76 -15.22 9.34
CA PHE A 112 7.53 -13.99 9.42
C PHE A 112 7.49 -13.35 10.82
N VAL A 113 6.42 -13.49 11.60
CA VAL A 113 6.38 -13.00 13.00
C VAL A 113 7.42 -13.74 13.85
N ALA A 114 7.64 -15.04 13.62
CA ALA A 114 8.68 -15.79 14.29
C ALA A 114 10.11 -15.25 14.05
N ALA A 115 10.31 -14.45 12.99
CA ALA A 115 11.60 -13.81 12.70
C ALA A 115 11.73 -12.39 13.26
N PHE A 116 10.68 -11.84 13.89
CA PHE A 116 10.71 -10.51 14.48
C PHE A 116 11.64 -10.45 15.69
N GLN A 117 12.36 -9.36 15.82
CA GLN A 117 13.39 -9.14 16.83
C GLN A 117 12.99 -8.17 17.93
N GLY A 118 11.79 -7.55 17.82
CA GLY A 118 11.38 -6.48 18.71
C GLY A 118 11.26 -6.88 20.20
N GLU A 119 10.98 -8.16 20.49
CA GLU A 119 10.94 -8.64 21.88
C GLU A 119 12.35 -8.70 22.51
N ASP A 120 13.36 -9.02 21.71
CA ASP A 120 14.75 -9.14 22.14
C ASP A 120 15.53 -7.82 22.07
N ALA A 121 14.88 -6.73 21.68
CA ALA A 121 15.48 -5.42 21.46
C ALA A 121 14.76 -4.30 22.22
N PRO A 122 14.73 -4.34 23.56
CA PRO A 122 13.97 -3.39 24.39
C PRO A 122 14.48 -1.94 24.30
N GLU A 123 15.70 -1.74 23.80
CA GLU A 123 16.26 -0.42 23.56
C GLU A 123 15.60 0.34 22.40
N PHE A 124 14.78 -0.35 21.59
CA PHE A 124 13.95 0.24 20.53
C PHE A 124 12.50 0.28 21.00
N GLU A 125 12.05 1.47 21.39
CA GLU A 125 10.71 1.67 21.97
C GLU A 125 9.60 1.65 20.90
N HIS A 126 9.96 1.97 19.64
CA HIS A 126 8.99 2.09 18.54
C HIS A 126 9.17 0.93 17.56
N ARG A 127 8.11 0.17 17.40
CA ARG A 127 8.05 -1.02 16.55
C ARG A 127 7.11 -0.79 15.39
N SER A 128 7.61 -0.98 14.19
CA SER A 128 6.83 -0.87 12.96
C SER A 128 7.23 -1.98 11.99
N ALA A 129 6.39 -2.27 11.03
CA ALA A 129 6.76 -3.13 9.93
C ALA A 129 6.12 -2.67 8.62
N LEU A 130 6.96 -2.58 7.57
CA LEU A 130 6.49 -2.50 6.20
C LEU A 130 6.02 -3.89 5.79
N VAL A 131 4.78 -3.97 5.28
CA VAL A 131 4.15 -5.22 4.83
C VAL A 131 3.81 -5.10 3.36
N LEU A 132 4.42 -5.93 2.53
CA LEU A 132 4.17 -6.00 1.09
C LEU A 132 3.68 -7.40 0.75
N THR A 133 2.45 -7.51 0.25
CA THR A 133 1.84 -8.80 -0.07
C THR A 133 1.60 -8.96 -1.57
N ASP A 134 1.64 -10.19 -2.07
CA ASP A 134 1.08 -10.50 -3.37
C ASP A 134 -0.42 -10.23 -3.35
N ALA A 135 -0.85 -9.13 -3.97
CA ALA A 135 -2.25 -8.70 -3.93
C ALA A 135 -3.21 -9.72 -4.57
N LEU A 136 -2.73 -10.49 -5.55
CA LEU A 136 -3.54 -11.49 -6.24
C LEU A 136 -3.61 -12.84 -5.49
N ALA A 137 -2.85 -12.98 -4.40
CA ALA A 137 -3.03 -14.10 -3.50
C ALA A 137 -4.34 -14.00 -2.68
N GLY A 138 -4.87 -12.78 -2.47
CA GLY A 138 -6.04 -12.52 -1.63
C GLY A 138 -5.71 -12.50 -0.13
N PHE A 139 -6.75 -12.56 0.70
CA PHE A 139 -6.66 -12.68 2.17
C PHE A 139 -5.83 -11.61 2.89
N ALA A 140 -5.65 -10.44 2.29
CA ALA A 140 -4.84 -9.38 2.86
C ALA A 140 -5.43 -8.81 4.17
N ASP A 141 -6.77 -8.72 4.30
CA ASP A 141 -7.42 -8.34 5.57
C ASP A 141 -7.09 -9.34 6.67
N ARG A 142 -7.27 -10.63 6.39
CA ARG A 142 -6.98 -11.70 7.35
C ARG A 142 -5.50 -11.73 7.75
N LEU A 143 -4.60 -11.51 6.80
CA LEU A 143 -3.17 -11.43 7.06
C LEU A 143 -2.84 -10.30 8.06
N VAL A 144 -3.42 -9.10 7.89
CA VAL A 144 -3.19 -7.96 8.78
C VAL A 144 -3.82 -8.18 10.17
N ASP A 145 -4.98 -8.82 10.23
CA ASP A 145 -5.62 -9.18 11.50
C ASP A 145 -4.76 -10.19 12.28
N GLU A 146 -4.25 -11.23 11.61
CA GLU A 146 -3.35 -12.21 12.22
C GLU A 146 -2.05 -11.58 12.71
N LEU A 147 -1.43 -10.71 11.92
CA LEU A 147 -0.28 -9.89 12.32
C LEU A 147 -0.56 -9.13 13.62
N THR A 148 -1.73 -8.53 13.69
CA THR A 148 -2.15 -7.76 14.86
C THR A 148 -2.25 -8.64 16.10
N VAL A 149 -2.87 -9.81 15.97
CA VAL A 149 -3.04 -10.77 17.07
C VAL A 149 -1.69 -11.32 17.52
N GLN A 150 -0.88 -11.81 16.60
CA GLN A 150 0.40 -12.47 16.90
C GLN A 150 1.45 -11.52 17.49
N THR A 151 1.42 -10.24 17.13
CA THR A 151 2.31 -9.21 17.69
C THR A 151 1.75 -8.54 18.96
N GLY A 152 0.60 -9.02 19.47
CA GLY A 152 -0.06 -8.43 20.63
C GLY A 152 -0.43 -6.96 20.44
N GLY A 153 -0.56 -6.52 19.19
CA GLY A 153 -0.88 -5.14 18.85
C GLY A 153 0.22 -4.11 19.09
N THR A 154 1.45 -4.54 19.32
CA THR A 154 2.57 -3.65 19.69
C THR A 154 3.28 -3.01 18.50
N TYR A 155 2.94 -3.42 17.27
CA TYR A 155 3.53 -2.90 16.03
C TYR A 155 2.57 -1.99 15.27
N LYS A 156 3.11 -0.96 14.62
CA LYS A 156 2.45 -0.26 13.53
C LYS A 156 2.75 -0.97 12.22
N PHE A 157 1.72 -1.17 11.39
CA PHE A 157 1.86 -1.76 10.06
C PHE A 157 1.51 -0.75 8.98
N PHE A 158 2.29 -0.74 7.91
CA PHE A 158 2.04 0.08 6.71
C PHE A 158 2.59 -0.63 5.48
N GLY A 159 2.09 -0.29 4.31
CA GLY A 159 2.49 -0.90 3.05
C GLY A 159 1.33 -1.12 2.11
N GLY A 160 1.33 -2.25 1.40
CA GLY A 160 0.24 -2.55 0.46
C GLY A 160 0.42 -3.83 -0.33
N GLY A 161 -0.57 -4.11 -1.15
CA GLY A 161 -0.52 -5.17 -2.13
C GLY A 161 0.26 -4.77 -3.37
N ALA A 162 1.21 -5.60 -3.79
CA ALA A 162 1.96 -5.40 -5.01
C ALA A 162 1.03 -5.15 -6.22
N GLY A 163 1.48 -4.33 -7.16
CA GLY A 163 0.72 -3.99 -8.36
C GLY A 163 1.35 -4.55 -9.63
N ASP A 164 0.58 -4.50 -10.73
CA ASP A 164 1.02 -4.93 -12.06
C ASP A 164 0.52 -4.01 -13.19
N ASN A 165 0.57 -2.70 -12.96
CA ASN A 165 0.02 -1.70 -13.89
C ASN A 165 -1.48 -1.87 -14.16
N ALA A 166 -2.25 -2.33 -13.15
CA ALA A 166 -3.69 -2.63 -13.23
C ALA A 166 -4.07 -3.71 -14.27
N ARG A 167 -3.18 -4.64 -14.56
CA ARG A 167 -3.46 -5.78 -15.45
C ARG A 167 -4.18 -6.92 -14.72
N PHE A 168 -4.01 -7.01 -13.41
CA PHE A 168 -4.56 -8.06 -12.53
C PHE A 168 -4.20 -9.48 -12.98
N VAL A 169 -2.96 -9.67 -13.45
CA VAL A 169 -2.46 -10.95 -13.97
C VAL A 169 -1.38 -11.53 -13.06
N ARG A 170 -0.44 -10.69 -12.61
CA ARG A 170 0.71 -11.14 -11.83
C ARG A 170 1.29 -10.03 -10.99
N THR A 171 1.38 -10.25 -9.69
CA THR A 171 2.02 -9.34 -8.74
C THR A 171 3.17 -10.02 -8.01
N ASN A 172 4.25 -9.29 -7.74
CA ASN A 172 5.45 -9.83 -7.15
C ASN A 172 5.90 -9.02 -5.93
N VAL A 173 6.38 -9.71 -4.90
CA VAL A 173 7.07 -9.10 -3.75
C VAL A 173 8.54 -9.53 -3.75
N PHE A 174 9.42 -8.68 -3.18
CA PHE A 174 10.87 -8.86 -3.26
C PHE A 174 11.49 -9.02 -1.88
N ALA A 175 12.29 -10.07 -1.70
CA ALA A 175 13.10 -10.30 -0.51
C ALA A 175 14.56 -10.51 -0.91
N GLY A 176 15.42 -9.51 -0.67
CA GLY A 176 16.74 -9.48 -1.27
C GLY A 176 16.62 -9.48 -2.80
N THR A 177 17.26 -10.42 -3.44
CA THR A 177 17.21 -10.61 -4.90
C THR A 177 16.10 -11.58 -5.35
N ASP A 178 15.37 -12.17 -4.42
CA ASP A 178 14.27 -13.10 -4.72
C ASP A 178 13.01 -12.36 -5.13
N VAL A 179 12.41 -12.79 -6.25
CA VAL A 179 11.11 -12.33 -6.75
C VAL A 179 10.08 -13.42 -6.45
N LEU A 180 9.08 -13.10 -5.65
CA LEU A 180 8.16 -14.05 -5.05
C LEU A 180 6.71 -13.76 -5.45
N GLU A 181 5.93 -14.82 -5.64
CA GLU A 181 4.48 -14.84 -5.74
C GLU A 181 3.89 -15.64 -4.58
N ASP A 182 2.60 -15.51 -4.33
CA ASP A 182 1.91 -16.16 -3.21
C ASP A 182 2.67 -16.01 -1.89
N ALA A 183 3.13 -14.79 -1.64
CA ALA A 183 4.01 -14.47 -0.53
C ALA A 183 3.72 -13.08 0.05
N VAL A 184 4.20 -12.88 1.26
CA VAL A 184 4.30 -11.60 1.92
C VAL A 184 5.75 -11.35 2.33
N VAL A 185 6.24 -10.16 2.03
CA VAL A 185 7.56 -9.69 2.48
C VAL A 185 7.35 -8.63 3.52
N VAL A 186 8.02 -8.79 4.65
CA VAL A 186 7.92 -7.88 5.78
C VAL A 186 9.31 -7.36 6.12
N LEU A 187 9.45 -6.05 6.21
CA LEU A 187 10.63 -5.42 6.77
C LEU A 187 10.26 -4.88 8.15
N GLU A 188 10.70 -5.57 9.19
CA GLU A 188 10.58 -5.08 10.56
C GLU A 188 11.50 -3.87 10.74
N ILE A 189 10.98 -2.83 11.39
CA ILE A 189 11.68 -1.57 11.63
C ILE A 189 11.56 -1.23 13.11
N LEU A 190 12.62 -1.47 13.84
CA LEU A 190 12.76 -1.10 15.23
C LEU A 190 13.44 0.26 15.32
N SER A 191 12.85 1.22 16.02
CA SER A 191 13.35 2.59 16.07
C SER A 191 13.40 3.12 17.51
N LYS A 192 14.42 3.93 17.80
CA LYS A 192 14.52 4.69 19.06
C LYS A 192 13.67 5.96 19.06
N LYS A 193 13.22 6.38 17.88
CA LYS A 193 12.39 7.57 17.68
C LYS A 193 11.05 7.17 17.07
N PRO A 194 9.97 7.92 17.31
CA PRO A 194 8.66 7.59 16.79
C PRO A 194 8.63 7.67 15.26
N ILE A 195 8.00 6.68 14.62
CA ILE A 195 7.68 6.68 13.20
C ILE A 195 6.21 7.08 13.09
N GLY A 196 5.93 8.08 12.24
CA GLY A 196 4.59 8.59 12.02
C GLY A 196 3.85 7.79 10.96
N LEU A 197 2.57 7.49 11.20
CA LEU A 197 1.69 6.82 10.25
C LEU A 197 0.39 7.59 10.13
N GLY A 198 0.04 8.00 8.92
CA GLY A 198 -1.22 8.64 8.58
C GLY A 198 -1.98 7.84 7.53
N VAL A 199 -3.30 7.76 7.72
CA VAL A 199 -4.21 6.99 6.87
C VAL A 199 -5.47 7.81 6.67
N GLU A 200 -5.87 8.06 5.43
CA GLU A 200 -7.07 8.85 5.15
C GLU A 200 -7.62 8.54 3.75
N HIS A 201 -8.90 8.80 3.54
CA HIS A 201 -9.53 8.75 2.21
C HIS A 201 -10.53 9.89 2.00
N GLY A 202 -10.61 10.40 0.79
CA GLY A 202 -11.51 11.51 0.42
C GLY A 202 -12.92 11.07 -0.03
N TRP A 203 -13.39 9.88 0.37
CA TRP A 203 -14.69 9.35 -0.06
C TRP A 203 -15.79 9.65 0.95
N MET A 204 -16.98 10.00 0.44
CA MET A 204 -18.17 10.34 1.21
C MET A 204 -19.37 9.49 0.78
N PRO A 205 -20.31 9.18 1.69
CA PRO A 205 -21.54 8.47 1.36
C PRO A 205 -22.35 9.18 0.25
N ALA A 206 -22.79 8.39 -0.73
CA ALA A 206 -23.60 8.85 -1.86
C ALA A 206 -24.93 8.10 -1.98
N SER A 207 -25.21 7.13 -1.10
CA SER A 207 -26.49 6.43 -1.01
C SER A 207 -26.96 6.28 0.43
N ALA A 208 -28.21 5.87 0.62
CA ALA A 208 -28.68 5.30 1.87
C ALA A 208 -27.89 4.01 2.21
N PRO A 209 -27.87 3.59 3.49
CA PRO A 209 -27.27 2.30 3.85
C PRO A 209 -28.02 1.15 3.22
N MET A 210 -27.28 0.15 2.78
CA MET A 210 -27.73 -1.14 2.23
C MET A 210 -27.05 -2.26 2.98
N ARG A 211 -27.55 -3.48 2.87
CA ARG A 211 -26.97 -4.64 3.53
C ARG A 211 -26.43 -5.66 2.51
N VAL A 212 -25.21 -6.11 2.69
CA VAL A 212 -24.68 -7.28 1.98
C VAL A 212 -25.41 -8.50 2.52
N THR A 213 -26.24 -9.13 1.70
CA THR A 213 -27.09 -10.27 2.13
C THR A 213 -26.50 -11.62 1.77
N GLU A 214 -25.60 -11.67 0.79
CA GLU A 214 -24.86 -12.88 0.43
C GLU A 214 -23.49 -12.50 -0.15
N ALA A 215 -22.42 -13.01 0.46
CA ALA A 215 -21.05 -12.81 0.00
C ALA A 215 -20.15 -13.97 0.39
N GLU A 216 -19.15 -14.26 -0.46
CA GLU A 216 -18.08 -15.20 -0.19
C GLU A 216 -16.74 -14.62 -0.63
N GLY A 217 -15.88 -14.30 0.35
CA GLY A 217 -14.60 -13.64 0.09
C GLY A 217 -14.76 -12.31 -0.64
N MET A 218 -14.21 -12.21 -1.83
CA MET A 218 -14.27 -11.02 -2.68
C MET A 218 -15.53 -10.93 -3.56
N ARG A 219 -16.37 -11.99 -3.56
CA ARG A 219 -17.57 -12.05 -4.39
C ARG A 219 -18.80 -11.68 -3.57
N VAL A 220 -19.58 -10.71 -4.04
CA VAL A 220 -20.87 -10.33 -3.47
C VAL A 220 -21.96 -10.72 -4.45
N SER A 221 -22.83 -11.65 -4.03
CA SER A 221 -23.93 -12.15 -4.86
C SER A 221 -25.21 -11.35 -4.68
N SER A 222 -25.47 -10.86 -3.45
CA SER A 222 -26.73 -10.20 -3.14
C SER A 222 -26.55 -9.02 -2.18
N ILE A 223 -27.28 -7.94 -2.48
CA ILE A 223 -27.42 -6.73 -1.66
C ILE A 223 -28.90 -6.47 -1.44
N ASP A 224 -29.34 -6.29 -0.19
CA ASP A 224 -30.75 -6.13 0.22
C ASP A 224 -31.69 -7.23 -0.34
N GLY A 225 -31.16 -8.44 -0.55
CA GLY A 225 -31.90 -9.59 -1.05
C GLY A 225 -32.09 -9.62 -2.58
N ALA A 226 -31.47 -8.71 -3.32
CA ALA A 226 -31.48 -8.68 -4.78
C ALA A 226 -30.06 -8.95 -5.35
N PRO A 227 -29.91 -9.35 -6.62
CA PRO A 227 -28.60 -9.44 -7.26
C PRO A 227 -27.76 -8.18 -7.06
N ALA A 228 -26.48 -8.33 -6.73
CA ALA A 228 -25.62 -7.20 -6.33
C ALA A 228 -25.51 -6.11 -7.39
N ILE A 229 -25.58 -6.47 -8.68
CA ILE A 229 -25.57 -5.51 -9.80
C ILE A 229 -26.73 -4.51 -9.73
N GLU A 230 -27.92 -4.93 -9.27
CA GLU A 230 -29.12 -4.07 -9.22
C GLU A 230 -28.89 -2.83 -8.34
N ALA A 231 -28.13 -2.96 -7.25
CA ALA A 231 -27.79 -1.82 -6.40
C ALA A 231 -26.98 -0.76 -7.17
N TYR A 232 -26.09 -1.16 -8.08
CA TYR A 232 -25.30 -0.28 -8.93
C TYR A 232 -26.13 0.33 -10.07
N GLU A 233 -27.01 -0.46 -10.68
CA GLU A 233 -27.97 0.02 -11.72
C GLU A 233 -28.92 1.08 -11.16
N LEU A 234 -29.48 0.82 -9.97
CA LEU A 234 -30.35 1.79 -9.27
C LEU A 234 -29.61 3.07 -8.90
N HIS A 235 -28.36 2.95 -8.42
CA HIS A 235 -27.52 4.10 -8.09
C HIS A 235 -27.19 4.92 -9.33
N ALA A 236 -26.82 4.28 -10.44
CA ALA A 236 -26.56 4.92 -11.72
C ALA A 236 -27.79 5.69 -12.22
N ALA A 237 -28.97 5.06 -12.19
CA ALA A 237 -30.24 5.69 -12.57
C ALA A 237 -30.57 6.90 -11.67
N ALA A 238 -30.39 6.77 -10.36
CA ALA A 238 -30.69 7.83 -9.39
C ALA A 238 -29.74 9.03 -9.52
N THR A 239 -28.49 8.81 -9.97
CA THR A 239 -27.47 9.87 -10.12
C THR A 239 -27.33 10.38 -11.54
N GLY A 240 -28.04 9.78 -12.52
CA GLY A 240 -27.94 10.12 -13.95
C GLY A 240 -26.59 9.75 -14.57
N GLN A 241 -25.86 8.82 -13.96
CA GLN A 241 -24.58 8.30 -14.47
C GLN A 241 -24.81 7.14 -15.45
N ASN A 242 -23.93 7.01 -16.43
CA ASN A 242 -23.95 5.85 -17.32
C ASN A 242 -23.26 4.67 -16.67
N PHE A 243 -23.93 3.52 -16.60
CA PHE A 243 -23.37 2.25 -16.13
C PHE A 243 -23.52 1.21 -17.24
N GLU A 244 -22.40 0.69 -17.71
CA GLU A 244 -22.33 -0.35 -18.73
C GLU A 244 -21.78 -1.65 -18.08
N PRO A 245 -22.61 -2.68 -17.84
CA PRO A 245 -22.17 -3.92 -17.18
C PRO A 245 -21.08 -4.67 -17.92
N ALA A 246 -20.97 -4.51 -19.25
CA ALA A 246 -19.93 -5.14 -20.05
C ALA A 246 -18.57 -4.43 -19.95
N ASP A 247 -18.55 -3.14 -19.56
CA ASP A 247 -17.35 -2.35 -19.25
C ASP A 247 -17.59 -1.50 -17.99
N PRO A 248 -17.66 -2.14 -16.81
CA PRO A 248 -18.14 -1.50 -15.60
C PRO A 248 -17.08 -0.61 -14.92
N LEU A 249 -15.79 -0.79 -15.24
CA LEU A 249 -14.68 -0.16 -14.53
C LEU A 249 -14.75 1.37 -14.53
N PRO A 250 -15.09 2.08 -15.61
CA PRO A 250 -15.22 3.53 -15.61
C PRO A 250 -16.26 4.03 -14.58
N PHE A 251 -17.38 3.31 -14.39
CA PHE A 251 -18.36 3.62 -13.36
C PHE A 251 -17.86 3.26 -11.96
N PHE A 252 -17.26 2.09 -11.79
CA PHE A 252 -16.78 1.59 -10.51
C PHE A 252 -15.70 2.47 -9.88
N LEU A 253 -14.81 3.05 -10.68
CA LEU A 253 -13.77 3.98 -10.21
C LEU A 253 -14.33 5.26 -9.57
N HIS A 254 -15.60 5.59 -9.83
CA HIS A 254 -16.28 6.75 -9.26
C HIS A 254 -17.34 6.41 -8.21
N ASN A 255 -17.68 5.11 -8.07
CA ASN A 255 -18.76 4.61 -7.22
C ASN A 255 -18.29 3.35 -6.48
N VAL A 256 -17.34 3.51 -5.56
CA VAL A 256 -16.85 2.39 -4.75
C VAL A 256 -17.84 2.07 -3.63
N LEU A 257 -17.68 0.90 -3.02
CA LEU A 257 -18.46 0.48 -1.87
C LEU A 257 -17.73 0.89 -0.59
N GLY A 258 -18.43 1.53 0.34
CA GLY A 258 -17.94 1.81 1.69
C GLY A 258 -18.65 0.94 2.71
N ILE A 259 -17.90 0.12 3.42
CA ILE A 259 -18.40 -0.71 4.53
C ILE A 259 -18.37 0.15 5.79
N ASP A 260 -19.52 0.27 6.50
CA ASP A 260 -19.62 1.00 7.76
C ASP A 260 -18.76 0.29 8.83
N THR A 261 -17.84 1.03 9.46
CA THR A 261 -17.03 0.55 10.58
C THR A 261 -17.05 1.57 11.73
N PRO A 262 -16.69 1.19 12.96
CA PRO A 262 -16.60 2.15 14.07
C PRO A 262 -15.64 3.32 13.82
N GLY A 263 -14.64 3.13 12.94
CA GLY A 263 -13.64 4.14 12.60
C GLY A 263 -13.97 4.98 11.35
N GLY A 264 -15.11 4.72 10.69
CA GLY A 264 -15.47 5.35 9.41
C GLY A 264 -15.83 4.31 8.35
N PHE A 265 -15.43 4.54 7.11
CA PHE A 265 -15.74 3.63 5.99
C PHE A 265 -14.50 2.86 5.54
N LYS A 266 -14.62 1.54 5.45
CA LYS A 266 -13.63 0.69 4.77
C LYS A 266 -14.03 0.55 3.30
N LEU A 267 -13.21 1.04 2.40
CA LEU A 267 -13.54 1.09 0.98
C LEU A 267 -13.24 -0.24 0.28
N ARG A 268 -14.10 -0.58 -0.70
CA ARG A 268 -13.94 -1.73 -1.58
C ARG A 268 -14.22 -1.34 -3.02
N VAL A 269 -13.26 -1.58 -3.90
CA VAL A 269 -13.40 -1.31 -5.33
C VAL A 269 -14.02 -2.52 -6.01
N PRO A 270 -15.17 -2.37 -6.67
CA PRO A 270 -15.68 -3.44 -7.54
C PRO A 270 -14.82 -3.51 -8.81
N LEU A 271 -14.58 -4.72 -9.32
CA LEU A 271 -13.71 -4.97 -10.47
C LEU A 271 -14.48 -5.45 -11.69
N SER A 272 -15.43 -6.37 -11.50
CA SER A 272 -16.19 -6.95 -12.59
C SER A 272 -17.60 -7.33 -12.18
N VAL A 273 -18.45 -7.50 -13.19
CA VAL A 273 -19.79 -8.07 -13.09
C VAL A 273 -19.76 -9.49 -13.62
N GLU A 274 -20.23 -10.45 -12.82
CA GLU A 274 -20.33 -11.85 -13.20
C GLU A 274 -21.66 -12.14 -13.94
N ALA A 275 -21.73 -13.28 -14.65
CA ALA A 275 -22.88 -13.62 -15.49
C ALA A 275 -24.21 -13.78 -14.73
N ASP A 276 -24.16 -14.05 -13.43
CA ASP A 276 -25.31 -14.16 -12.55
C ASP A 276 -25.68 -12.85 -11.82
N GLY A 277 -25.03 -11.74 -12.18
CA GLY A 277 -25.25 -10.42 -11.56
C GLY A 277 -24.52 -10.21 -10.24
N SER A 278 -23.68 -11.16 -9.82
CA SER A 278 -22.77 -10.93 -8.71
C SER A 278 -21.60 -10.02 -9.10
N LEU A 279 -20.97 -9.41 -8.12
CA LEU A 279 -19.85 -8.50 -8.30
C LEU A 279 -18.59 -9.07 -7.65
N LEU A 280 -17.46 -8.97 -8.35
CA LEU A 280 -16.14 -9.26 -7.79
C LEU A 280 -15.51 -7.95 -7.32
N PHE A 281 -14.97 -7.96 -6.10
CA PHE A 281 -14.29 -6.82 -5.48
C PHE A 281 -12.78 -7.04 -5.38
N ALA A 282 -12.04 -5.95 -5.21
CA ALA A 282 -10.58 -5.98 -5.04
C ALA A 282 -10.12 -6.51 -3.68
N ALA A 283 -11.03 -6.67 -2.73
CA ALA A 283 -10.78 -7.25 -1.42
C ALA A 283 -12.10 -7.81 -0.82
N GLU A 284 -11.98 -8.55 0.27
CA GLU A 284 -13.09 -9.24 0.92
C GLU A 284 -14.19 -8.27 1.38
N VAL A 285 -15.44 -8.70 1.19
CA VAL A 285 -16.65 -8.00 1.65
C VAL A 285 -17.41 -8.93 2.57
N PRO A 286 -17.53 -8.63 3.88
CA PRO A 286 -18.22 -9.50 4.82
C PRO A 286 -19.73 -9.59 4.55
N GLU A 287 -20.27 -10.82 4.54
CA GLU A 287 -21.72 -11.02 4.57
C GLU A 287 -22.33 -10.37 5.82
N GLY A 288 -23.49 -9.76 5.66
CA GLY A 288 -24.18 -9.03 6.73
C GLY A 288 -23.65 -7.60 6.99
N ALA A 289 -22.58 -7.17 6.31
CA ALA A 289 -22.06 -5.82 6.44
C ALA A 289 -23.07 -4.77 6.00
N THR A 290 -23.13 -3.64 6.72
CA THR A 290 -23.78 -2.41 6.24
C THR A 290 -22.84 -1.67 5.32
N MET A 291 -23.33 -1.30 4.16
CA MET A 291 -22.55 -0.64 3.12
C MET A 291 -23.27 0.57 2.53
N ARG A 292 -22.51 1.41 1.84
CA ARG A 292 -23.02 2.55 1.05
C ARG A 292 -22.26 2.66 -0.25
N MET A 293 -22.91 3.17 -1.30
CA MET A 293 -22.18 3.72 -2.43
C MET A 293 -21.46 4.97 -1.96
N MET A 294 -20.21 5.12 -2.38
CA MET A 294 -19.37 6.25 -2.01
C MET A 294 -19.02 7.07 -3.24
N ARG A 295 -18.81 8.36 -3.04
CA ARG A 295 -18.31 9.29 -4.07
C ARG A 295 -17.13 10.08 -3.56
N THR A 296 -16.30 10.55 -4.46
CA THR A 296 -15.16 11.42 -4.16
C THR A 296 -14.97 12.47 -5.26
N SER A 297 -14.14 13.46 -4.99
CA SER A 297 -13.61 14.41 -5.97
C SER A 297 -12.09 14.41 -5.94
N SER A 298 -11.44 15.04 -6.91
CA SER A 298 -9.99 15.23 -6.87
C SER A 298 -9.57 16.08 -5.67
N ASP A 299 -10.30 17.15 -5.36
CA ASP A 299 -10.01 18.02 -4.21
C ASP A 299 -10.09 17.25 -2.88
N SER A 300 -11.09 16.37 -2.72
CA SER A 300 -11.22 15.57 -1.49
C SER A 300 -10.13 14.50 -1.37
N ALA A 301 -9.63 13.95 -2.47
CA ALA A 301 -8.50 13.03 -2.48
C ALA A 301 -7.20 13.75 -2.10
N VAL A 302 -6.95 14.91 -2.68
CA VAL A 302 -5.80 15.79 -2.32
C VAL A 302 -5.85 16.19 -0.85
N ALA A 303 -7.02 16.60 -0.34
CA ALA A 303 -7.19 16.95 1.07
C ALA A 303 -6.96 15.74 2.00
N ALA A 304 -7.34 14.52 1.58
CA ALA A 304 -7.09 13.30 2.34
C ALA A 304 -5.57 13.00 2.44
N THR A 305 -4.83 13.14 1.34
CA THR A 305 -3.37 12.98 1.34
C THR A 305 -2.69 14.01 2.26
N ALA A 306 -3.09 15.28 2.21
CA ALA A 306 -2.59 16.30 3.13
C ALA A 306 -2.89 15.94 4.60
N SER A 307 -4.14 15.56 4.91
CA SER A 307 -4.57 15.15 6.27
C SER A 307 -3.80 13.93 6.78
N ALA A 308 -3.61 12.89 5.94
CA ALA A 308 -2.80 11.72 6.28
C ALA A 308 -1.36 12.13 6.59
N THR A 309 -0.77 13.03 5.79
CA THR A 309 0.60 13.52 6.01
C THR A 309 0.72 14.29 7.32
N GLN A 310 -0.20 15.22 7.59
CA GLN A 310 -0.24 15.98 8.85
C GLN A 310 -0.39 15.06 10.06
N THR A 311 -1.24 14.03 9.95
CA THR A 311 -1.41 13.01 10.99
C THR A 311 -0.12 12.25 11.25
N ALA A 312 0.60 11.84 10.20
CA ALA A 312 1.90 11.18 10.34
C ALA A 312 2.94 12.10 10.97
N LEU A 313 3.05 13.35 10.51
CA LEU A 313 3.98 14.33 11.06
C LEU A 313 3.71 14.62 12.54
N SER A 314 2.46 14.71 12.97
CA SER A 314 2.08 14.96 14.36
C SER A 314 2.57 13.89 15.35
N GLN A 315 2.82 12.67 14.86
CA GLN A 315 3.30 11.54 15.66
C GLN A 315 4.82 11.53 15.84
N LEU A 316 5.56 12.38 15.15
CA LEU A 316 7.02 12.47 15.31
C LEU A 316 7.44 13.21 16.59
N GLY A 317 6.51 13.87 17.30
CA GLY A 317 6.82 14.72 18.43
C GLY A 317 7.69 15.91 18.01
N ASP A 318 8.81 16.11 18.69
CA ASP A 318 9.75 17.19 18.40
C ASP A 318 10.78 16.86 17.28
N HIS A 319 10.69 15.67 16.67
CA HIS A 319 11.60 15.25 15.63
C HIS A 319 11.15 15.77 14.26
N LYS A 320 12.15 16.20 13.46
CA LYS A 320 11.87 16.60 12.08
C LYS A 320 11.69 15.40 11.15
N PRO A 321 10.86 15.54 10.11
CA PRO A 321 10.75 14.52 9.08
C PRO A 321 12.05 14.43 8.27
N GLN A 322 12.54 13.22 8.06
CA GLN A 322 13.70 12.94 7.21
C GLN A 322 13.27 12.47 5.82
N VAL A 323 12.38 11.50 5.78
CA VAL A 323 11.91 10.90 4.53
C VAL A 323 10.54 10.24 4.77
N ALA A 324 9.74 10.09 3.72
CA ALA A 324 8.45 9.42 3.80
C ALA A 324 8.30 8.31 2.75
N LEU A 325 7.51 7.30 3.11
CA LEU A 325 6.90 6.35 2.17
C LEU A 325 5.43 6.76 1.96
N PHE A 326 4.98 6.69 0.72
CA PHE A 326 3.60 6.93 0.35
C PHE A 326 3.04 5.78 -0.47
N PHE A 327 1.91 5.22 -0.03
CA PHE A 327 1.17 4.19 -0.74
C PHE A 327 -0.21 4.72 -1.07
N ASP A 328 -0.57 4.66 -2.34
CA ASP A 328 -1.92 4.99 -2.78
C ASP A 328 -2.45 3.92 -3.74
N CYS A 329 -3.74 3.93 -3.96
CA CYS A 329 -4.42 2.92 -4.77
C CYS A 329 -4.25 3.21 -6.27
N VAL A 330 -4.03 2.15 -7.04
CA VAL A 330 -4.08 2.26 -8.51
C VAL A 330 -5.43 2.80 -8.99
N ALA A 331 -6.53 2.49 -8.29
CA ALA A 331 -7.85 3.02 -8.62
C ALA A 331 -7.94 4.55 -8.49
N THR A 332 -7.26 5.15 -7.49
CA THR A 332 -7.14 6.61 -7.36
C THR A 332 -6.41 7.19 -8.56
N ARG A 333 -5.26 6.63 -8.93
CA ARG A 333 -4.49 7.08 -10.09
C ARG A 333 -5.29 6.95 -11.40
N LEU A 334 -5.96 5.83 -11.62
CA LEU A 334 -6.79 5.62 -12.83
C LEU A 334 -7.94 6.61 -12.90
N ARG A 335 -8.60 6.90 -11.78
CA ARG A 335 -9.70 7.86 -11.69
C ARG A 335 -9.23 9.29 -11.91
N MET A 336 -8.10 9.68 -11.33
CA MET A 336 -7.60 11.06 -11.39
C MET A 336 -6.79 11.36 -12.65
N GLY A 337 -6.22 10.33 -13.29
CA GLY A 337 -5.34 10.52 -14.44
C GLY A 337 -4.15 11.43 -14.10
N GLU A 338 -3.91 12.45 -14.92
CA GLU A 338 -2.84 13.45 -14.66
C GLU A 338 -3.05 14.24 -13.37
N GLY A 339 -4.28 14.34 -12.88
CA GLY A 339 -4.63 15.00 -11.62
C GLY A 339 -4.05 14.28 -10.38
N PHE A 340 -3.58 13.04 -10.49
CA PHE A 340 -2.89 12.35 -9.40
C PHE A 340 -1.65 13.11 -8.91
N ASN A 341 -0.99 13.87 -9.77
CA ASN A 341 0.14 14.71 -9.37
C ASN A 341 -0.22 15.75 -8.30
N LEU A 342 -1.49 16.17 -8.20
CA LEU A 342 -1.94 17.10 -7.14
C LEU A 342 -1.86 16.46 -5.74
N GLU A 343 -2.05 15.15 -5.61
CA GLU A 343 -1.82 14.45 -4.33
C GLU A 343 -0.34 14.42 -3.97
N LEU A 344 0.54 14.19 -4.95
CA LEU A 344 1.99 14.22 -4.74
C LEU A 344 2.49 15.62 -4.40
N ASP A 345 1.87 16.66 -4.95
CA ASP A 345 2.17 18.06 -4.61
C ASP A 345 1.74 18.39 -3.19
N ALA A 346 0.54 17.96 -2.76
CA ALA A 346 0.07 18.12 -1.39
C ALA A 346 0.98 17.39 -0.38
N LEU A 347 1.38 16.15 -0.70
CA LEU A 347 2.35 15.41 0.11
C LEU A 347 3.69 16.17 0.24
N ARG A 348 4.20 16.71 -0.87
CA ARG A 348 5.46 17.45 -0.90
C ARG A 348 5.38 18.75 -0.08
N GLU A 349 4.27 19.46 -0.17
CA GLU A 349 4.02 20.69 0.58
C GLU A 349 4.02 20.42 2.09
N GLU A 350 3.24 19.42 2.54
CA GLU A 350 3.14 19.07 3.95
C GLU A 350 4.46 18.53 4.54
N LEU A 351 5.25 17.79 3.77
CA LEU A 351 6.56 17.29 4.19
C LEU A 351 7.63 18.37 4.32
N GLY A 352 7.40 19.59 3.82
CA GLY A 352 8.27 20.74 4.03
C GLY A 352 9.70 20.55 3.51
N GLY A 353 9.90 19.72 2.48
CA GLY A 353 11.20 19.48 1.84
C GLY A 353 11.85 18.14 2.19
N ALA A 354 11.26 17.35 3.09
CA ALA A 354 11.66 15.94 3.25
C ALA A 354 11.32 15.17 1.97
N GLY A 355 12.25 14.29 1.54
CA GLY A 355 12.04 13.46 0.36
C GLY A 355 11.00 12.36 0.60
N PHE A 356 10.41 11.87 -0.46
CA PHE A 356 9.56 10.67 -0.39
C PHE A 356 9.73 9.79 -1.61
N ALA A 357 9.41 8.51 -1.45
CA ALA A 357 9.15 7.59 -2.54
C ALA A 357 7.92 6.73 -2.22
N GLY A 358 7.34 6.15 -3.24
CA GLY A 358 6.18 5.29 -3.08
C GLY A 358 5.69 4.71 -4.39
N CYS A 359 4.55 4.05 -4.31
CA CYS A 359 3.95 3.44 -5.48
C CYS A 359 2.42 3.36 -5.38
N ASN A 360 1.79 3.22 -6.53
CA ASN A 360 0.40 2.80 -6.59
C ASN A 360 0.32 1.27 -6.41
N THR A 361 -0.52 0.86 -5.47
CA THR A 361 -0.69 -0.54 -5.05
C THR A 361 -2.08 -1.06 -5.40
N HIS A 362 -2.26 -2.37 -5.39
CA HIS A 362 -3.57 -3.01 -5.49
C HIS A 362 -4.28 -3.12 -4.13
N GLY A 363 -4.19 -2.08 -3.34
CA GLY A 363 -4.72 -1.93 -2.00
C GLY A 363 -3.63 -1.63 -0.99
N GLN A 364 -3.99 -0.95 0.09
CA GLN A 364 -3.08 -0.39 1.07
C GLN A 364 -3.22 -1.12 2.40
N ILE A 365 -2.11 -1.30 3.11
CA ILE A 365 -2.06 -1.85 4.46
C ILE A 365 -1.75 -0.72 5.41
N ALA A 366 -2.57 -0.58 6.45
CA ALA A 366 -2.30 0.36 7.53
C ALA A 366 -2.88 -0.13 8.86
N ARG A 367 -2.11 0.02 9.92
CA ARG A 367 -2.54 -0.15 11.30
C ARG A 367 -1.73 0.76 12.20
N GLY A 368 -2.39 1.73 12.79
CA GLY A 368 -1.85 2.65 13.80
C GLY A 368 -2.78 2.77 14.99
N ASP A 369 -2.40 3.57 15.99
CA ASP A 369 -3.01 3.60 17.31
C ASP A 369 -4.47 4.08 17.40
N ARG A 370 -5.04 4.69 16.37
CA ARG A 370 -6.42 5.24 16.36
C ARG A 370 -7.03 5.35 14.96
N GLN A 371 -6.49 4.68 13.98
CA GLN A 371 -6.85 4.86 12.58
C GLN A 371 -7.50 3.61 12.01
N PHE A 372 -8.02 3.73 10.79
CA PHE A 372 -8.46 2.61 10.01
C PHE A 372 -7.44 1.48 10.07
N THR A 373 -7.88 0.28 10.42
CA THR A 373 -7.02 -0.89 10.53
C THR A 373 -7.35 -1.89 9.43
N GLY A 374 -6.32 -2.53 8.90
CA GLY A 374 -6.46 -3.64 7.96
C GLY A 374 -6.00 -3.32 6.54
N PHE A 375 -6.63 -3.96 5.58
CA PHE A 375 -6.39 -3.76 4.16
C PHE A 375 -7.45 -2.82 3.57
N HIS A 376 -7.03 -1.82 2.82
CA HIS A 376 -7.85 -0.74 2.30
C HIS A 376 -7.76 -0.63 0.79
N ASN A 377 -8.79 -0.08 0.16
CA ASN A 377 -8.73 0.40 -1.21
C ASN A 377 -8.91 1.93 -1.23
N CYS A 378 -8.43 2.61 -2.27
CA CYS A 378 -8.64 4.04 -2.49
C CYS A 378 -8.28 4.91 -1.28
N THR A 379 -7.22 4.57 -0.57
CA THR A 379 -6.81 5.17 0.70
C THR A 379 -5.35 5.61 0.62
N ALA A 380 -5.08 6.84 1.01
CA ALA A 380 -3.72 7.37 1.16
C ALA A 380 -3.09 6.85 2.47
N VAL A 381 -1.93 6.23 2.38
CA VAL A 381 -1.14 5.76 3.53
C VAL A 381 0.23 6.40 3.49
N VAL A 382 0.53 7.24 4.47
CA VAL A 382 1.79 7.98 4.60
C VAL A 382 2.55 7.51 5.83
N CYS A 383 3.78 7.06 5.64
CA CYS A 383 4.68 6.70 6.73
C CYS A 383 5.87 7.65 6.73
N VAL A 384 6.09 8.40 7.83
CA VAL A 384 7.15 9.39 7.95
C VAL A 384 8.20 8.93 8.94
N PHE A 385 9.46 8.94 8.50
CA PHE A 385 10.63 8.58 9.32
C PHE A 385 11.29 9.86 9.86
N PRO A 386 11.69 9.87 11.14
CA PRO A 386 12.36 11.00 11.78
C PRO A 386 13.85 11.09 11.39
N GLU A 387 14.40 12.33 11.49
CA GLU A 387 15.85 12.59 11.40
C GLU A 387 16.67 11.86 12.47
#